data_61ec87e5a39337750721266596e36013
#
_entry.id   61ec87e5a39337750721266596e36013
#
_cell.length_a   1.000
_cell.length_b   1.000
_cell.length_c   1.000
_cell.angle_alpha   90.00
_cell.angle_beta   90.00
_cell.angle_gamma   90.00
#
_symmetry.space_group_name_H-M   'P 1'
#
loop_
_entity.id
_entity.type
_entity.pdbx_description
1 polymer ?
#
loop_
_entity_poly.entity_id
_entity_poly.type
_entity_poly.pdbx_seq_one_letter_code
_entity_poly.pdbx_strand_id
1 'polypeptide(L)'
;MTNFTERLSKCYTGVVHDIMRDMEYKNFTLSPEIKPCKNNHVLAGQIFTLEGQVDQNQSHHDSLLAWTGFLSKAPKDKVIICQPNTNEVALMGELSAETLQLKGIRGYIVDGGSRDMDFILKIDFPVWSKFYTPRDVVKYWKPTNFEKQDQQMLDNLKTKVPLLIYLI
;
A
#
# COMPACT_ATOMS: atom_id res chain seq x y z
N MET A 1 -25.37 4.81 -10.67
CA MET A 1 -24.61 5.64 -9.71
C MET A 1 -23.16 5.67 -10.16
N THR A 2 -22.60 6.84 -10.41
CA THR A 2 -21.18 6.98 -10.80
C THR A 2 -20.31 6.48 -9.64
N ASN A 3 -19.39 5.58 -9.93
CA ASN A 3 -18.47 5.00 -8.96
C ASN A 3 -17.60 6.12 -8.35
N PHE A 4 -17.59 6.24 -7.03
CA PHE A 4 -16.84 7.28 -6.32
C PHE A 4 -15.33 7.23 -6.64
N THR A 5 -14.78 6.04 -6.78
CA THR A 5 -13.40 5.81 -7.21
C THR A 5 -13.11 6.44 -8.58
N GLU A 6 -13.98 6.26 -9.56
CA GLU A 6 -13.82 6.85 -10.91
C GLU A 6 -13.91 8.39 -10.89
N ARG A 7 -14.71 8.94 -10.01
CA ARG A 7 -14.78 10.41 -9.84
C ARG A 7 -13.49 10.96 -9.25
N LEU A 8 -12.97 10.32 -8.20
CA LEU A 8 -11.73 10.75 -7.56
C LEU A 8 -10.52 10.59 -8.46
N SER A 9 -10.45 9.54 -9.27
CA SER A 9 -9.32 9.35 -10.21
C SER A 9 -9.20 10.45 -11.26
N LYS A 10 -10.22 11.30 -11.43
CA LYS A 10 -10.24 12.45 -12.32
C LYS A 10 -9.88 13.78 -11.64
N CYS A 11 -9.71 13.77 -10.32
CA CYS A 11 -9.33 14.95 -9.56
C CYS A 11 -7.80 14.97 -9.38
N TYR A 12 -7.20 16.13 -9.16
CA TYR A 12 -5.82 16.22 -8.69
C TYR A 12 -5.78 16.35 -7.16
N THR A 13 -4.71 15.87 -6.53
CA THR A 13 -4.63 15.76 -5.06
C THR A 13 -4.81 17.08 -4.32
N GLY A 14 -4.33 18.18 -4.88
CA GLY A 14 -4.49 19.51 -4.26
C GLY A 14 -5.96 19.87 -4.03
N VAL A 15 -6.84 19.68 -5.02
CA VAL A 15 -8.26 19.99 -4.83
C VAL A 15 -8.93 19.04 -3.82
N VAL A 16 -8.53 17.78 -3.82
CA VAL A 16 -9.04 16.82 -2.82
C VAL A 16 -8.60 17.23 -1.41
N HIS A 17 -7.32 17.61 -1.27
CA HIS A 17 -6.77 18.13 0.00
C HIS A 17 -7.54 19.35 0.48
N ASP A 18 -7.77 20.34 -0.38
CA ASP A 18 -8.44 21.59 0.00
C ASP A 18 -9.87 21.35 0.48
N ILE A 19 -10.61 20.49 -0.24
CA ILE A 19 -11.96 20.11 0.17
C ILE A 19 -11.96 19.37 1.51
N MET A 20 -11.04 18.45 1.72
CA MET A 20 -10.96 17.70 2.99
C MET A 20 -10.60 18.62 4.16
N ARG A 21 -9.70 19.58 3.95
CA ARG A 21 -9.39 20.62 4.93
C ARG A 21 -10.62 21.46 5.27
N ASP A 22 -11.38 21.90 4.27
CA ASP A 22 -12.58 22.72 4.45
C ASP A 22 -13.72 21.93 5.12
N MET A 23 -13.72 20.61 4.97
CA MET A 23 -14.59 19.68 5.72
C MET A 23 -14.06 19.34 7.12
N GLU A 24 -12.99 20.01 7.58
CA GLU A 24 -12.37 19.86 8.90
C GLU A 24 -11.82 18.45 9.20
N TYR A 25 -11.53 17.63 8.17
CA TYR A 25 -10.83 16.37 8.37
C TYR A 25 -9.43 16.60 8.96
N LYS A 26 -8.97 15.65 9.76
CA LYS A 26 -7.64 15.67 10.37
C LYS A 26 -6.81 14.50 9.83
N ASN A 27 -5.48 14.69 9.72
CA ASN A 27 -4.53 13.63 9.40
C ASN A 27 -4.87 12.85 8.12
N PHE A 28 -5.25 13.52 7.05
CA PHE A 28 -5.69 12.91 5.79
C PHE A 28 -4.62 12.89 4.69
N THR A 29 -3.37 13.21 5.02
CA THR A 29 -2.22 13.12 4.11
C THR A 29 -1.22 12.09 4.61
N LEU A 30 -0.66 11.30 3.69
CA LEU A 30 0.43 10.37 3.99
C LEU A 30 1.75 11.12 4.21
N SER A 31 2.74 10.42 4.79
CA SER A 31 4.08 10.96 4.93
C SER A 31 4.65 11.39 3.56
N PRO A 32 5.27 12.58 3.47
CA PRO A 32 5.91 13.05 2.24
C PRO A 32 7.14 12.21 1.84
N GLU A 33 7.60 11.30 2.71
CA GLU A 33 8.64 10.32 2.37
C GLU A 33 8.12 9.22 1.44
N ILE A 34 6.82 8.90 1.48
CA ILE A 34 6.19 7.92 0.60
C ILE A 34 6.03 8.56 -0.78
N LYS A 35 6.74 8.05 -1.76
CA LYS A 35 6.77 8.59 -3.13
C LYS A 35 6.34 7.56 -4.16
N PRO A 36 5.74 7.98 -5.26
CA PRO A 36 5.44 7.09 -6.37
C PRO A 36 6.73 6.55 -6.97
N CYS A 37 6.75 5.26 -7.26
CA CYS A 37 7.86 4.63 -7.97
C CYS A 37 7.94 5.04 -9.45
N LYS A 38 6.83 5.49 -10.02
CA LYS A 38 6.73 6.09 -11.34
C LYS A 38 5.99 7.41 -11.26
N ASN A 39 6.56 8.46 -11.82
CA ASN A 39 5.91 9.75 -11.90
C ASN A 39 4.59 9.67 -12.71
N ASN A 40 3.64 10.50 -12.35
CA ASN A 40 2.33 10.61 -13.00
C ASN A 40 1.39 9.41 -12.84
N HIS A 41 1.67 8.46 -11.94
CA HIS A 41 0.67 7.49 -11.55
C HIS A 41 -0.41 8.15 -10.71
N VAL A 42 -1.67 7.93 -11.10
CA VAL A 42 -2.85 8.31 -10.32
C VAL A 42 -3.44 7.06 -9.70
N LEU A 43 -3.63 7.05 -8.40
CA LEU A 43 -4.19 5.91 -7.67
C LEU A 43 -5.39 6.35 -6.84
N ALA A 44 -6.54 5.75 -7.11
CA ALA A 44 -7.76 5.95 -6.35
C ALA A 44 -8.48 4.63 -6.14
N GLY A 45 -9.00 4.40 -4.94
CA GLY A 45 -9.72 3.16 -4.64
C GLY A 45 -10.05 3.02 -3.16
N GLN A 46 -10.89 2.05 -2.86
CA GLN A 46 -11.10 1.65 -1.49
C GLN A 46 -9.85 0.97 -0.94
N ILE A 47 -9.58 1.20 0.33
CA ILE A 47 -8.37 0.69 0.99
C ILE A 47 -8.59 -0.76 1.47
N PHE A 48 -7.52 -1.53 1.35
CA PHE A 48 -7.31 -2.78 2.06
C PHE A 48 -6.00 -2.65 2.85
N THR A 49 -6.06 -2.83 4.16
CA THR A 49 -4.91 -2.61 5.03
C THR A 49 -4.10 -3.89 5.22
N LEU A 50 -2.78 -3.73 5.31
CA LEU A 50 -1.83 -4.77 5.65
C LEU A 50 -0.90 -4.23 6.73
N GLU A 51 -0.90 -4.86 7.88
CA GLU A 51 0.03 -4.58 8.96
C GLU A 51 0.91 -5.79 9.24
N GLY A 52 2.14 -5.55 9.68
CA GLY A 52 3.02 -6.60 10.10
C GLY A 52 4.12 -6.12 11.03
N GLN A 53 4.95 -7.05 11.43
CA GLN A 53 6.04 -6.79 12.38
C GLN A 53 7.26 -7.66 12.09
N VAL A 54 8.38 -7.22 12.63
CA VAL A 54 9.61 -8.01 12.63
C VAL A 54 9.41 -9.27 13.49
N ASP A 55 9.76 -10.42 12.92
CA ASP A 55 9.84 -11.71 13.61
C ASP A 55 10.95 -12.55 13.01
N GLN A 56 12.10 -12.56 13.67
CA GLN A 56 13.30 -13.29 13.24
C GLN A 56 13.29 -14.77 13.57
N ASN A 57 12.25 -15.25 14.28
CA ASN A 57 12.12 -16.65 14.66
C ASN A 57 11.39 -17.51 13.63
N GLN A 58 10.94 -16.89 12.52
CA GLN A 58 10.25 -17.62 11.46
C GLN A 58 11.20 -18.52 10.66
N SER A 59 10.69 -19.67 10.26
CA SER A 59 11.34 -20.46 9.21
C SER A 59 11.21 -19.77 7.84
N HIS A 60 12.04 -20.16 6.89
CA HIS A 60 11.91 -19.72 5.49
C HIS A 60 10.52 -20.07 4.93
N HIS A 61 10.04 -21.27 5.18
CA HIS A 61 8.74 -21.76 4.71
C HIS A 61 7.58 -20.94 5.30
N ASP A 62 7.58 -20.71 6.62
CA ASP A 62 6.50 -19.97 7.28
C ASP A 62 6.42 -18.53 6.84
N SER A 63 7.57 -17.88 6.59
CA SER A 63 7.63 -16.52 6.05
C SER A 63 6.96 -16.43 4.67
N LEU A 64 7.28 -17.37 3.78
CA LEU A 64 6.69 -17.42 2.44
C LEU A 64 5.20 -17.77 2.49
N LEU A 65 4.81 -18.70 3.35
CA LEU A 65 3.41 -19.10 3.52
C LEU A 65 2.56 -17.93 4.04
N ALA A 66 3.09 -17.18 5.02
CA ALA A 66 2.40 -16.00 5.55
C ALA A 66 2.24 -14.90 4.48
N TRP A 67 3.30 -14.63 3.69
CA TRP A 67 3.26 -13.65 2.62
C TRP A 67 2.30 -14.06 1.48
N THR A 68 2.39 -15.29 1.00
CA THR A 68 1.47 -15.79 -0.03
C THR A 68 0.03 -15.89 0.46
N GLY A 69 -0.17 -16.15 1.75
CA GLY A 69 -1.47 -16.10 2.41
C GLY A 69 -2.11 -14.72 2.33
N PHE A 70 -1.34 -13.66 2.57
CA PHE A 70 -1.78 -12.28 2.35
C PHE A 70 -2.13 -12.03 0.87
N LEU A 71 -1.21 -12.34 -0.06
CA LEU A 71 -1.45 -12.14 -1.50
C LEU A 71 -2.72 -12.87 -1.97
N SER A 72 -2.94 -14.09 -1.48
CA SER A 72 -4.12 -14.89 -1.80
C SER A 72 -5.44 -14.24 -1.37
N LYS A 73 -5.44 -13.57 -0.22
CA LYS A 73 -6.64 -12.96 0.37
C LYS A 73 -6.91 -11.53 -0.08
N ALA A 74 -5.93 -10.84 -0.67
CA ALA A 74 -6.08 -9.48 -1.16
C ALA A 74 -7.27 -9.37 -2.14
N PRO A 75 -8.30 -8.56 -1.83
CA PRO A 75 -9.53 -8.49 -2.62
C PRO A 75 -9.36 -7.58 -3.84
N LYS A 76 -9.98 -7.96 -4.95
CA LYS A 76 -10.00 -7.19 -6.20
C LYS A 76 -10.49 -5.74 -5.99
N ASP A 77 -10.05 -4.83 -6.87
CA ASP A 77 -10.46 -3.42 -6.95
C ASP A 77 -10.08 -2.55 -5.74
N LYS A 78 -9.17 -3.02 -4.88
CA LYS A 78 -8.68 -2.27 -3.72
C LYS A 78 -7.31 -1.64 -3.98
N VAL A 79 -6.99 -0.62 -3.18
CA VAL A 79 -5.64 -0.11 -2.95
C VAL A 79 -5.12 -0.71 -1.66
N ILE A 80 -3.99 -1.37 -1.70
CA ILE A 80 -3.37 -1.93 -0.50
C ILE A 80 -2.50 -0.86 0.15
N ILE A 81 -2.66 -0.68 1.47
CA ILE A 81 -1.76 0.13 2.28
C ILE A 81 -1.09 -0.76 3.30
N CYS A 82 0.24 -0.79 3.25
CA CYS A 82 1.07 -1.59 4.12
C CYS A 82 1.77 -0.74 5.17
N GLN A 83 1.55 -1.07 6.44
CA GLN A 83 2.31 -0.58 7.59
C GLN A 83 3.25 -1.70 8.07
N PRO A 84 4.53 -1.67 7.69
CA PRO A 84 5.45 -2.75 8.01
C PRO A 84 6.03 -2.69 9.42
N ASN A 85 5.98 -1.55 10.08
CA ASN A 85 6.63 -1.30 11.37
C ASN A 85 8.15 -1.59 11.36
N THR A 86 8.79 -1.41 10.20
CA THR A 86 10.23 -1.53 9.98
C THR A 86 10.66 -0.76 8.74
N ASN A 87 11.92 -0.30 8.72
CA ASN A 87 12.56 0.37 7.58
C ASN A 87 13.74 -0.46 7.03
N GLU A 88 13.71 -1.79 7.16
CA GLU A 88 14.86 -2.60 6.79
C GLU A 88 14.64 -3.54 5.59
N VAL A 89 13.38 -3.79 5.21
CA VAL A 89 13.04 -4.77 4.18
C VAL A 89 12.11 -4.19 3.12
N ALA A 90 12.14 -4.82 1.95
CA ALA A 90 11.21 -4.56 0.87
C ALA A 90 9.94 -5.40 1.07
N LEU A 91 8.79 -4.72 1.11
CA LEU A 91 7.44 -5.30 1.25
C LEU A 91 6.72 -5.40 -0.10
N MET A 92 7.41 -5.05 -1.19
CA MET A 92 6.93 -5.19 -2.56
C MET A 92 8.10 -5.48 -3.48
N GLY A 93 7.91 -6.44 -4.36
CA GLY A 93 8.85 -6.83 -5.40
C GLY A 93 8.11 -7.40 -6.61
N GLU A 94 8.84 -7.83 -7.64
CA GLU A 94 8.32 -8.30 -8.93
C GLU A 94 7.16 -9.28 -8.80
N LEU A 95 7.37 -10.46 -8.20
CA LEU A 95 6.37 -11.53 -8.13
C LEU A 95 5.10 -11.11 -7.39
N SER A 96 5.25 -10.28 -6.36
CA SER A 96 4.11 -9.76 -5.60
C SER A 96 3.33 -8.73 -6.42
N ALA A 97 4.00 -7.84 -7.13
CA ALA A 97 3.39 -6.85 -8.00
C ALA A 97 2.61 -7.50 -9.13
N GLU A 98 3.20 -8.48 -9.83
CA GLU A 98 2.51 -9.25 -10.88
C GLU A 98 1.28 -9.98 -10.34
N THR A 99 1.42 -10.66 -9.19
CA THR A 99 0.31 -11.37 -8.56
C THR A 99 -0.84 -10.42 -8.22
N LEU A 100 -0.55 -9.28 -7.62
CA LEU A 100 -1.57 -8.29 -7.25
C LEU A 100 -2.21 -7.65 -8.49
N GLN A 101 -1.43 -7.38 -9.53
CA GLN A 101 -1.94 -6.86 -10.81
C GLN A 101 -2.90 -7.86 -11.48
N LEU A 102 -2.51 -9.14 -11.57
CA LEU A 102 -3.36 -10.21 -12.10
C LEU A 102 -4.65 -10.40 -11.31
N LYS A 103 -4.62 -10.16 -10.00
CA LYS A 103 -5.81 -10.18 -9.15
C LYS A 103 -6.69 -8.93 -9.29
N GLY A 104 -6.27 -7.93 -10.07
CA GLY A 104 -7.00 -6.69 -10.27
C GLY A 104 -6.93 -5.73 -9.09
N ILE A 105 -5.86 -5.80 -8.29
CA ILE A 105 -5.54 -4.79 -7.27
C ILE A 105 -5.16 -3.50 -7.99
N ARG A 106 -5.62 -2.35 -7.49
CA ARG A 106 -5.40 -1.05 -8.12
C ARG A 106 -3.99 -0.50 -7.94
N GLY A 107 -3.34 -0.83 -6.83
CA GLY A 107 -2.00 -0.40 -6.50
C GLY A 107 -1.63 -0.68 -5.06
N TYR A 108 -0.38 -0.40 -4.73
CA TYR A 108 0.22 -0.72 -3.45
C TYR A 108 0.99 0.47 -2.87
N ILE A 109 0.72 0.78 -1.63
CA ILE A 109 1.39 1.85 -0.89
C ILE A 109 2.03 1.24 0.34
N VAL A 110 3.32 1.47 0.54
CA VAL A 110 4.03 0.96 1.71
C VAL A 110 4.75 2.07 2.45
N ASP A 111 4.53 2.13 3.75
CA ASP A 111 5.31 2.97 4.68
C ASP A 111 6.69 2.35 4.96
N GLY A 112 7.38 1.91 3.91
CA GLY A 112 8.61 1.13 3.95
C GLY A 112 9.26 0.98 2.58
N GLY A 113 10.01 -0.12 2.40
CA GLY A 113 10.81 -0.38 1.21
C GLY A 113 10.09 -1.18 0.12
N SER A 114 10.61 -1.04 -1.11
CA SER A 114 10.32 -1.91 -2.26
C SER A 114 11.62 -2.35 -2.95
N ARG A 115 11.52 -3.33 -3.86
CA ARG A 115 12.63 -3.86 -4.68
C ARG A 115 12.15 -4.19 -6.10
N ASP A 116 13.04 -4.63 -6.94
CA ASP A 116 12.78 -5.10 -8.31
C ASP A 116 12.06 -4.04 -9.17
N MET A 117 12.49 -2.77 -9.02
CA MET A 117 11.77 -1.62 -9.58
C MET A 117 11.67 -1.64 -11.09
N ASP A 118 12.70 -2.12 -11.80
CA ASP A 118 12.67 -2.19 -13.27
C ASP A 118 11.53 -3.11 -13.77
N PHE A 119 11.26 -4.19 -13.06
CA PHE A 119 10.16 -5.11 -13.39
C PHE A 119 8.80 -4.50 -13.04
N ILE A 120 8.67 -3.88 -11.86
CA ILE A 120 7.43 -3.20 -11.45
C ILE A 120 7.05 -2.09 -12.44
N LEU A 121 8.03 -1.30 -12.87
CA LEU A 121 7.84 -0.23 -13.85
C LEU A 121 7.45 -0.79 -15.23
N LYS A 122 8.02 -1.92 -15.63
CA LYS A 122 7.72 -2.58 -16.90
C LYS A 122 6.28 -3.09 -17.00
N ILE A 123 5.75 -3.65 -15.92
CA ILE A 123 4.35 -4.10 -15.86
C ILE A 123 3.37 -2.96 -15.56
N ASP A 124 3.87 -1.77 -15.28
CA ASP A 124 3.09 -0.55 -14.98
C ASP A 124 2.16 -0.70 -13.76
N PHE A 125 2.57 -1.50 -12.75
CA PHE A 125 1.81 -1.64 -11.52
C PHE A 125 2.07 -0.45 -10.57
N PRO A 126 1.03 0.27 -10.11
CA PRO A 126 1.21 1.46 -9.28
C PRO A 126 1.73 1.12 -7.87
N VAL A 127 2.94 1.56 -7.56
CA VAL A 127 3.58 1.37 -6.24
C VAL A 127 4.09 2.70 -5.70
N TRP A 128 3.87 2.92 -4.39
CA TRP A 128 4.47 4.00 -3.60
C TRP A 128 5.27 3.39 -2.45
N SER A 129 6.48 3.88 -2.22
CA SER A 129 7.37 3.43 -1.15
C SER A 129 8.27 4.55 -0.66
N LYS A 130 8.91 4.36 0.50
CA LYS A 130 9.88 5.32 1.06
C LYS A 130 11.27 5.16 0.48
N PHE A 131 11.70 3.92 0.24
CA PHE A 131 13.06 3.61 -0.18
C PHE A 131 13.12 2.30 -0.96
N TYR A 132 14.30 2.01 -1.53
CA TYR A 132 14.57 0.74 -2.23
C TYR A 132 15.67 -0.04 -1.51
N THR A 133 15.47 -1.35 -1.39
CA THR A 133 16.43 -2.28 -0.77
C THR A 133 16.28 -3.67 -1.38
N PRO A 134 17.35 -4.43 -1.63
CA PRO A 134 17.25 -5.80 -2.11
C PRO A 134 16.79 -6.81 -1.05
N ARG A 135 16.83 -6.44 0.23
CA ARG A 135 16.47 -7.32 1.35
C ARG A 135 14.98 -7.59 1.36
N ASP A 136 14.58 -8.86 1.32
CA ASP A 136 13.19 -9.29 1.39
C ASP A 136 12.68 -9.54 2.81
N VAL A 137 11.45 -10.02 2.91
CA VAL A 137 10.76 -10.30 4.18
C VAL A 137 11.13 -11.65 4.81
N VAL A 138 11.81 -12.53 4.06
CA VAL A 138 12.03 -13.91 4.48
C VAL A 138 12.85 -13.99 5.76
N LYS A 139 12.36 -14.77 6.74
CA LYS A 139 12.96 -14.94 8.08
C LYS A 139 13.10 -13.64 8.88
N TYR A 140 12.41 -12.57 8.48
CA TYR A 140 12.57 -11.29 9.14
C TYR A 140 11.23 -10.64 9.49
N TRP A 141 10.24 -10.68 8.60
CA TRP A 141 8.99 -9.97 8.77
C TRP A 141 7.78 -10.86 8.45
N LYS A 142 6.68 -10.66 9.17
CA LYS A 142 5.42 -11.34 8.88
C LYS A 142 4.23 -10.39 8.93
N PRO A 143 3.18 -10.63 8.12
CA PRO A 143 1.90 -9.99 8.30
C PRO A 143 1.27 -10.45 9.62
N THR A 144 0.76 -9.49 10.39
CA THR A 144 0.05 -9.75 11.66
C THR A 144 -1.44 -9.49 11.52
N ASN A 145 -1.81 -8.56 10.65
CA ASN A 145 -3.18 -8.13 10.47
C ASN A 145 -3.43 -7.69 9.03
N PHE A 146 -4.49 -8.15 8.45
CA PHE A 146 -5.03 -7.67 7.18
C PHE A 146 -6.54 -7.88 7.17
N GLU A 147 -7.28 -7.08 6.36
CA GLU A 147 -8.76 -7.04 6.29
C GLU A 147 -9.46 -6.25 7.41
N LYS A 148 -8.79 -5.63 8.33
CA LYS A 148 -9.52 -4.76 9.23
C LYS A 148 -9.69 -3.37 8.59
N GLN A 149 -10.94 -2.89 8.59
CA GLN A 149 -11.22 -1.46 8.57
C GLN A 149 -10.79 -0.91 9.93
N ASP A 150 -9.50 -1.06 10.26
CA ASP A 150 -9.03 -0.71 11.57
C ASP A 150 -8.71 0.79 11.58
N GLN A 151 -9.60 1.54 12.22
CA GLN A 151 -9.41 2.96 12.49
C GLN A 151 -8.04 3.22 13.14
N GLN A 152 -7.57 2.31 13.97
CA GLN A 152 -6.28 2.41 14.65
C GLN A 152 -5.09 2.32 13.69
N MET A 153 -5.16 1.49 12.65
CA MET A 153 -4.11 1.43 11.63
C MET A 153 -4.10 2.67 10.74
N LEU A 154 -5.26 3.16 10.37
CA LEU A 154 -5.39 4.44 9.66
C LEU A 154 -4.92 5.62 10.54
N ASP A 155 -5.16 5.57 11.84
CA ASP A 155 -4.66 6.54 12.81
C ASP A 155 -3.14 6.45 12.98
N ASN A 156 -2.56 5.24 12.94
CA ASN A 156 -1.11 5.02 12.95
C ASN A 156 -0.43 5.54 11.67
N LEU A 157 -1.10 5.43 10.52
CA LEU A 157 -0.68 6.05 9.26
C LEU A 157 -0.92 7.58 9.24
N LYS A 158 -1.37 8.18 10.36
CA LYS A 158 -1.78 9.58 10.49
C LYS A 158 -2.88 9.99 9.50
N THR A 159 -3.71 9.05 9.08
CA THR A 159 -4.81 9.31 8.17
C THR A 159 -6.13 8.87 8.78
N LYS A 160 -6.97 9.83 9.13
CA LYS A 160 -8.40 9.60 9.52
C LYS A 160 -9.32 9.65 8.30
N VAL A 161 -8.89 9.14 7.16
CA VAL A 161 -9.71 9.14 5.95
C VAL A 161 -10.46 7.82 5.86
N PRO A 162 -11.77 7.81 6.07
CA PRO A 162 -12.56 6.61 5.85
C PRO A 162 -12.63 6.34 4.34
N LEU A 163 -11.97 5.27 3.88
CA LEU A 163 -12.29 4.56 2.65
C LEU A 163 -11.65 4.99 1.32
N LEU A 164 -11.00 6.14 1.19
CA LEU A 164 -10.40 6.50 -0.10
C LEU A 164 -9.07 7.25 0.06
N ILE A 165 -8.02 6.74 -0.56
CA ILE A 165 -6.77 7.47 -0.74
C ILE A 165 -6.65 7.85 -2.20
N TYR A 166 -6.20 9.07 -2.39
CA TYR A 166 -5.85 9.63 -3.67
C TYR A 166 -4.40 10.12 -3.60
N LEU A 167 -3.54 9.57 -4.45
CA LEU A 167 -2.14 9.97 -4.55
C LEU A 167 -1.80 10.26 -6.01
N ILE A 168 -1.17 11.39 -6.24
CA ILE A 168 -0.54 11.74 -7.52
C ILE A 168 0.95 11.43 -7.45
#